data_d977b3749d9e17564d6eee6d78b46a01
#
_entry.id   d977b3749d9e17564d6eee6d78b46a01
#
_cell.length_a   1.000
_cell.length_b   1.000
_cell.length_c   1.000
_cell.angle_alpha   90.00
_cell.angle_beta   90.00
_cell.angle_gamma   90.00
#
_symmetry.space_group_name_H-M   'P 1'
#
loop_
_entity.id
_entity.type
_entity.pdbx_description
1 polymer ?
#
loop_
_entity_poly.entity_id
_entity_poly.type
_entity_poly.pdbx_seq_one_letter_code
_entity_poly.pdbx_strand_id
1 'polypeptide(L)'
;MYKEKISRYIDAHRKEMLEDIGALCRINSVKGSYRIGKPYGEGCSEALRTALHIAECYGFSINNYDNYVGTVDMNDKEAQLDILAHLDVVPAGDGWTVTEPFEPVVKDGKIYGRGTADDKGPAIAALYAMRAVNELGIPMKKNVRLILGT
;
A
#
# COMPACT_ATOMS: atom_id res chain seq x y z
N MET A 1 -7.54 26.45 3.70
CA MET A 1 -7.64 25.48 4.80
C MET A 1 -7.05 24.13 4.35
N TYR A 2 -6.63 23.24 5.25
CA TYR A 2 -5.89 22.01 4.87
C TYR A 2 -6.67 21.10 3.91
N LYS A 3 -7.97 20.93 4.10
CA LYS A 3 -8.83 20.05 3.27
C LYS A 3 -8.64 20.31 1.76
N GLU A 4 -8.71 21.56 1.33
CA GLU A 4 -8.56 21.91 -0.10
C GLU A 4 -7.14 21.67 -0.62
N LYS A 5 -6.12 21.90 0.23
CA LYS A 5 -4.73 21.63 -0.11
C LYS A 5 -4.50 20.12 -0.30
N ILE A 6 -5.02 19.31 0.62
CA ILE A 6 -4.94 17.84 0.54
C ILE A 6 -5.68 17.33 -0.70
N SER A 7 -6.90 17.82 -0.97
CA SER A 7 -7.65 17.42 -2.17
C SER A 7 -6.86 17.69 -3.44
N ARG A 8 -6.33 18.90 -3.59
CA ARG A 8 -5.49 19.27 -4.76
C ARG A 8 -4.22 18.42 -4.84
N TYR A 9 -3.61 18.13 -3.70
CA TYR A 9 -2.43 17.27 -3.66
C TYR A 9 -2.74 15.87 -4.18
N ILE A 10 -3.81 15.24 -3.67
CA ILE A 10 -4.24 13.90 -4.11
C ILE A 10 -4.61 13.89 -5.59
N ASP A 11 -5.32 14.92 -6.07
CA ASP A 11 -5.67 15.04 -7.49
C ASP A 11 -4.42 15.15 -8.39
N ALA A 12 -3.41 15.91 -7.95
CA ALA A 12 -2.15 16.05 -8.67
C ALA A 12 -1.31 14.76 -8.72
N HIS A 13 -1.39 13.93 -7.67
CA HIS A 13 -0.65 12.67 -7.56
C HIS A 13 -1.47 11.42 -7.91
N ARG A 14 -2.69 11.63 -8.44
CA ARG A 14 -3.60 10.52 -8.77
C ARG A 14 -2.98 9.47 -9.68
N LYS A 15 -2.26 9.89 -10.72
CA LYS A 15 -1.61 8.98 -11.67
C LYS A 15 -0.57 8.12 -10.98
N GLU A 16 0.32 8.74 -10.21
CA GLU A 16 1.38 8.07 -9.46
C GLU A 16 0.78 7.08 -8.44
N MET A 17 -0.26 7.48 -7.70
CA MET A 17 -0.98 6.60 -6.77
C MET A 17 -1.56 5.36 -7.47
N LEU A 18 -2.14 5.53 -8.65
CA LEU A 18 -2.68 4.40 -9.43
C LEU A 18 -1.56 3.49 -9.97
N GLU A 19 -0.40 4.04 -10.31
CA GLU A 19 0.79 3.27 -10.70
C GLU A 19 1.32 2.42 -9.54
N ASP A 20 1.38 2.96 -8.34
CA ASP A 20 1.78 2.24 -7.12
C ASP A 20 0.78 1.14 -6.74
N ILE A 21 -0.53 1.42 -6.80
CA ILE A 21 -1.56 0.38 -6.63
C ILE A 21 -1.35 -0.72 -7.67
N GLY A 22 -1.13 -0.34 -8.92
CA GLY A 22 -0.86 -1.28 -10.00
C GLY A 22 0.39 -2.12 -9.76
N ALA A 23 1.47 -1.51 -9.27
CA ALA A 23 2.71 -2.23 -8.94
C ALA A 23 2.47 -3.34 -7.91
N LEU A 24 1.74 -3.06 -6.84
CA LEU A 24 1.37 -4.07 -5.85
C LEU A 24 0.41 -5.13 -6.40
N CYS A 25 -0.58 -4.72 -7.19
CA CYS A 25 -1.59 -5.65 -7.72
C CYS A 25 -1.04 -6.61 -8.78
N ARG A 26 0.08 -6.29 -9.43
CA ARG A 26 0.80 -7.23 -10.33
C ARG A 26 1.44 -8.39 -9.58
N ILE A 27 1.70 -8.24 -8.29
CA ILE A 27 2.28 -9.30 -7.47
C ILE A 27 1.18 -10.27 -7.04
N ASN A 28 1.31 -11.54 -7.44
CA ASN A 28 0.42 -12.59 -6.95
C ASN A 28 0.79 -12.95 -5.51
N SER A 29 0.22 -12.27 -4.54
CA SER A 29 0.41 -12.47 -3.11
C SER A 29 -0.64 -13.38 -2.48
N VAL A 30 -1.15 -14.36 -3.22
CA VAL A 30 -1.90 -15.47 -2.62
C VAL A 30 -0.96 -16.24 -1.69
N LYS A 31 -1.45 -16.58 -0.49
CA LYS A 31 -0.68 -17.32 0.51
C LYS A 31 -0.14 -18.61 -0.08
N GLY A 32 1.17 -18.74 -0.04
CA GLY A 32 1.92 -19.91 -0.50
C GLY A 32 2.52 -20.72 0.66
N SER A 33 3.28 -21.74 0.30
CA SER A 33 4.00 -22.57 1.28
C SER A 33 5.10 -21.79 1.99
N TYR A 34 5.29 -22.10 3.28
CA TYR A 34 6.38 -21.57 4.08
C TYR A 34 7.75 -21.90 3.47
N ARG A 35 8.61 -20.89 3.44
CA ARG A 35 10.05 -21.02 3.17
C ARG A 35 10.80 -20.12 4.16
N ILE A 36 12.08 -20.42 4.39
CA ILE A 36 12.94 -19.59 5.24
C ILE A 36 12.95 -18.16 4.70
N GLY A 37 12.60 -17.19 5.55
CA GLY A 37 12.48 -15.77 5.19
C GLY A 37 11.24 -15.41 4.35
N LYS A 38 10.34 -16.37 4.09
CA LYS A 38 9.11 -16.17 3.31
C LYS A 38 7.95 -16.94 3.96
N PRO A 39 7.43 -16.43 5.10
CA PRO A 39 6.52 -17.18 5.95
C PRO A 39 5.23 -17.60 5.25
N TYR A 40 4.72 -16.75 4.35
CA TYR A 40 3.51 -16.99 3.57
C TYR A 40 3.76 -17.11 2.07
N GLY A 41 5.01 -17.50 1.71
CA GLY A 41 5.43 -17.70 0.33
C GLY A 41 6.08 -16.46 -0.31
N GLU A 42 6.51 -16.63 -1.56
CA GLU A 42 7.27 -15.62 -2.31
C GLU A 42 6.44 -14.35 -2.52
N GLY A 43 5.22 -14.49 -3.05
CA GLY A 43 4.39 -13.35 -3.45
C GLY A 43 4.01 -12.44 -2.28
N CYS A 44 3.70 -13.02 -1.09
CA CYS A 44 3.42 -12.21 0.11
C CYS A 44 4.65 -11.42 0.53
N SER A 45 5.82 -12.06 0.58
CA SER A 45 7.08 -11.39 0.94
C SER A 45 7.50 -10.34 -0.08
N GLU A 46 7.24 -10.57 -1.37
CA GLU A 46 7.50 -9.60 -2.44
C GLU A 46 6.57 -8.38 -2.31
N ALA A 47 5.28 -8.61 -2.07
CA ALA A 47 4.31 -7.53 -1.90
C ALA A 47 4.69 -6.63 -0.71
N LEU A 48 5.10 -7.21 0.42
CA LEU A 48 5.55 -6.43 1.58
C LEU A 48 6.81 -5.61 1.27
N ARG A 49 7.83 -6.24 0.68
CA ARG A 49 9.06 -5.50 0.31
C ARG A 49 8.80 -4.38 -0.67
N THR A 50 7.92 -4.61 -1.65
CA THR A 50 7.54 -3.58 -2.63
C THR A 50 6.81 -2.41 -1.97
N ALA A 51 5.84 -2.68 -1.09
CA ALA A 51 5.12 -1.64 -0.37
C ALA A 51 6.04 -0.82 0.55
N LEU A 52 6.93 -1.47 1.28
CA LEU A 52 7.93 -0.81 2.12
C LEU A 52 8.90 0.03 1.28
N HIS A 53 9.35 -0.47 0.14
CA HIS A 53 10.23 0.29 -0.77
C HIS A 53 9.54 1.54 -1.33
N ILE A 54 8.27 1.45 -1.73
CA ILE A 54 7.48 2.61 -2.14
C ILE A 54 7.44 3.65 -1.02
N ALA A 55 7.16 3.23 0.22
CA ALA A 55 7.12 4.13 1.36
C ALA A 55 8.48 4.78 1.66
N GLU A 56 9.56 4.00 1.57
CA GLU A 56 10.93 4.50 1.74
C GLU A 56 11.30 5.54 0.68
N CYS A 57 10.91 5.32 -0.59
CA CYS A 57 11.10 6.30 -1.67
C CYS A 57 10.37 7.63 -1.40
N TYR A 58 9.29 7.62 -0.64
CA TYR A 58 8.57 8.82 -0.19
C TYR A 58 9.12 9.41 1.11
N GLY A 59 10.25 8.90 1.60
CA GLY A 59 10.97 9.45 2.76
C GLY A 59 10.45 9.02 4.12
N PHE A 60 9.63 7.96 4.19
CA PHE A 60 9.18 7.39 5.45
C PHE A 60 10.19 6.42 6.06
N SER A 61 10.21 6.34 7.39
CA SER A 61 10.95 5.29 8.09
C SER A 61 10.20 3.98 8.02
N ILE A 62 10.89 2.90 7.64
CA ILE A 62 10.30 1.58 7.48
C ILE A 62 10.96 0.54 8.39
N ASN A 63 10.20 -0.46 8.80
CA ASN A 63 10.72 -1.66 9.43
C ASN A 63 10.05 -2.90 8.81
N ASN A 64 10.79 -3.98 8.69
CA ASN A 64 10.30 -5.28 8.23
C ASN A 64 10.57 -6.33 9.31
N TYR A 65 9.52 -6.96 9.79
CA TYR A 65 9.56 -8.01 10.82
C TYR A 65 9.44 -9.38 10.17
N ASP A 66 10.57 -9.88 9.70
CA ASP A 66 10.74 -11.22 9.11
C ASP A 66 9.76 -11.56 7.97
N ASN A 67 9.32 -10.55 7.21
CA ASN A 67 8.31 -10.64 6.17
C ASN A 67 6.93 -11.15 6.64
N TYR A 68 6.61 -11.07 7.95
CA TYR A 68 5.25 -11.22 8.46
C TYR A 68 4.50 -9.90 8.44
N VAL A 69 5.17 -8.84 8.90
CA VAL A 69 4.59 -7.51 9.06
C VAL A 69 5.64 -6.46 8.72
N GLY A 70 5.21 -5.37 8.10
CA GLY A 70 6.02 -4.18 7.94
C GLY A 70 5.36 -2.98 8.62
N THR A 71 6.16 -1.99 9.01
CA THR A 71 5.66 -0.71 9.50
C THR A 71 6.24 0.44 8.72
N VAL A 72 5.43 1.46 8.53
CA VAL A 72 5.81 2.74 7.91
C VAL A 72 5.47 3.85 8.90
N ASP A 73 6.46 4.57 9.35
CA ASP A 73 6.32 5.64 10.33
C ASP A 73 6.47 7.02 9.67
N MET A 74 5.54 7.94 9.94
CA MET A 74 5.57 9.30 9.42
C MET A 74 6.68 10.14 10.07
N ASN A 75 6.97 9.91 11.35
CA ASN A 75 8.01 10.60 12.11
C ASN A 75 8.48 9.73 13.30
N ASP A 76 9.43 10.24 14.09
CA ASP A 76 10.07 9.57 15.22
C ASP A 76 9.32 9.72 16.57
N LYS A 77 8.15 10.36 16.57
CA LYS A 77 7.36 10.58 17.78
C LYS A 77 6.58 9.32 18.14
N GLU A 78 6.03 9.31 19.36
CA GLU A 78 5.11 8.27 19.81
C GLU A 78 3.89 8.16 18.87
N ALA A 79 3.58 6.94 18.44
CA ALA A 79 2.42 6.68 17.60
C ALA A 79 1.11 6.89 18.38
N GLN A 80 0.18 7.60 17.76
CA GLN A 80 -1.17 7.83 18.29
C GLN A 80 -2.25 7.25 17.38
N LEU A 81 -1.94 7.07 16.12
CA LEU A 81 -2.83 6.44 15.14
C LEU A 81 -2.05 5.34 14.43
N ASP A 82 -2.54 4.12 14.55
CA ASP A 82 -2.09 2.99 13.75
C ASP A 82 -3.18 2.68 12.70
N ILE A 83 -2.75 2.61 11.43
CA ILE A 83 -3.60 2.20 10.31
C ILE A 83 -3.17 0.80 9.93
N LEU A 84 -4.09 -0.16 9.98
CA LEU A 84 -3.81 -1.55 9.64
C LEU A 84 -4.34 -1.85 8.24
N ALA A 85 -3.48 -2.44 7.40
CA ALA A 85 -3.83 -2.95 6.09
C ALA A 85 -3.11 -4.28 5.83
N HIS A 86 -3.55 -5.05 4.83
CA HIS A 86 -2.89 -6.28 4.42
C HIS A 86 -2.55 -6.30 2.93
N LEU A 87 -1.55 -7.10 2.57
CA LEU A 87 -1.01 -7.16 1.21
C LEU A 87 -1.20 -8.53 0.56
N ASP A 88 -1.55 -9.56 1.34
CA ASP A 88 -1.98 -10.84 0.78
C ASP A 88 -3.34 -10.70 0.11
N VAL A 89 -3.63 -11.62 -0.77
CA VAL A 89 -4.91 -11.69 -1.49
C VAL A 89 -5.43 -13.12 -1.52
N VAL A 90 -6.75 -13.25 -1.57
CA VAL A 90 -7.38 -14.55 -1.82
C VAL A 90 -7.12 -15.02 -3.25
N PRO A 91 -7.23 -16.33 -3.55
CA PRO A 91 -7.15 -16.85 -4.90
C PRO A 91 -8.02 -16.05 -5.88
N ALA A 92 -7.53 -15.89 -7.09
CA ALA A 92 -8.18 -15.03 -8.08
C ALA A 92 -9.62 -15.47 -8.43
N GLY A 93 -9.86 -16.79 -8.49
CA GLY A 93 -11.12 -17.34 -8.96
C GLY A 93 -11.31 -17.13 -10.47
N ASP A 94 -12.52 -17.40 -10.93
CA ASP A 94 -12.91 -17.29 -12.33
C ASP A 94 -13.78 -16.05 -12.59
N GLY A 95 -14.14 -15.80 -13.87
CA GLY A 95 -15.10 -14.76 -14.26
C GLY A 95 -14.49 -13.36 -14.46
N TRP A 96 -13.20 -13.26 -14.62
CA TRP A 96 -12.54 -12.02 -14.99
C TRP A 96 -12.84 -11.65 -16.44
N THR A 97 -13.48 -10.49 -16.65
CA THR A 97 -13.98 -10.07 -17.99
C THR A 97 -13.39 -8.75 -18.46
N VAL A 98 -12.80 -7.94 -17.57
CA VAL A 98 -12.22 -6.63 -17.91
C VAL A 98 -10.72 -6.73 -18.09
N THR A 99 -10.05 -7.53 -17.25
CA THR A 99 -8.61 -7.79 -17.28
C THR A 99 -8.32 -9.12 -16.59
N GLU A 100 -7.10 -9.62 -16.70
CA GLU A 100 -6.63 -10.74 -15.90
C GLU A 100 -6.39 -10.31 -14.43
N PRO A 101 -6.48 -11.23 -13.46
CA PRO A 101 -6.44 -10.90 -12.02
C PRO A 101 -5.26 -10.04 -11.59
N PHE A 102 -4.07 -10.34 -12.09
CA PHE A 102 -2.81 -9.67 -11.73
C PHE A 102 -2.26 -8.75 -12.84
N GLU A 103 -3.13 -8.34 -13.75
CA GLU A 103 -2.86 -7.33 -14.80
C GLU A 103 -3.77 -6.11 -14.55
N PRO A 104 -3.48 -5.29 -13.53
CA PRO A 104 -4.37 -4.19 -13.17
C PRO A 104 -4.51 -3.17 -14.30
N VAL A 105 -5.73 -2.74 -14.56
CA VAL A 105 -6.06 -1.76 -15.59
C VAL A 105 -6.95 -0.66 -15.05
N VAL A 106 -6.69 0.57 -15.48
CA VAL A 106 -7.57 1.72 -15.23
C VAL A 106 -8.46 1.94 -16.45
N LYS A 107 -9.77 1.84 -16.27
CA LYS A 107 -10.76 2.01 -17.32
C LYS A 107 -12.01 2.67 -16.77
N ASP A 108 -12.53 3.66 -17.48
CA ASP A 108 -13.78 4.37 -17.14
C ASP A 108 -13.82 4.89 -15.69
N GLY A 109 -12.68 5.46 -15.21
CA GLY A 109 -12.54 6.03 -13.87
C GLY A 109 -12.46 5.01 -12.74
N LYS A 110 -12.29 3.72 -13.05
CA LYS A 110 -12.16 2.61 -12.10
C LYS A 110 -10.85 1.89 -12.33
N ILE A 111 -10.29 1.31 -11.27
CA ILE A 111 -9.17 0.37 -11.37
C ILE A 111 -9.67 -1.05 -11.13
N TYR A 112 -9.30 -1.96 -12.03
CA TYR A 112 -9.67 -3.37 -11.99
C TYR A 112 -8.42 -4.21 -11.77
N GLY A 113 -8.52 -5.26 -10.97
CA GLY A 113 -7.46 -6.21 -10.65
C GLY A 113 -7.62 -6.80 -9.24
N ARG A 114 -7.01 -7.97 -8.99
CA ARG A 114 -7.04 -8.59 -7.66
C ARG A 114 -6.24 -7.72 -6.66
N GLY A 115 -6.87 -7.37 -5.52
CA GLY A 115 -6.28 -6.52 -4.48
C GLY A 115 -6.51 -5.03 -4.65
N THR A 116 -7.10 -4.55 -5.77
CA THR A 116 -7.35 -3.11 -5.96
C THR A 116 -8.32 -2.53 -4.95
N ALA A 117 -9.28 -3.32 -4.46
CA ALA A 117 -10.25 -2.93 -3.44
C ALA A 117 -9.96 -3.55 -2.06
N ASP A 118 -9.30 -4.72 -2.01
CA ASP A 118 -9.06 -5.49 -0.79
C ASP A 118 -7.68 -6.17 -0.88
N ASP A 119 -6.63 -5.64 -0.27
CA ASP A 119 -6.56 -4.40 0.51
C ASP A 119 -5.38 -3.52 0.05
N LYS A 120 -4.72 -3.88 -1.08
CA LYS A 120 -3.55 -3.16 -1.63
C LYS A 120 -3.88 -1.72 -2.03
N GLY A 121 -5.06 -1.52 -2.63
CA GLY A 121 -5.54 -0.16 -2.97
C GLY A 121 -5.71 0.71 -1.73
N PRO A 122 -6.47 0.30 -0.71
CA PRO A 122 -6.59 1.00 0.56
C PRO A 122 -5.25 1.22 1.27
N ALA A 123 -4.33 0.24 1.25
CA ALA A 123 -2.97 0.38 1.80
C ALA A 123 -2.21 1.54 1.16
N ILE A 124 -2.20 1.63 -0.18
CA ILE A 124 -1.58 2.74 -0.90
C ILE A 124 -2.34 4.05 -0.65
N ALA A 125 -3.67 4.04 -0.57
CA ALA A 125 -4.43 5.23 -0.26
C ALA A 125 -4.06 5.80 1.13
N ALA A 126 -3.88 4.94 2.13
CA ALA A 126 -3.39 5.33 3.45
C ALA A 126 -1.97 5.93 3.39
N LEU A 127 -1.06 5.30 2.63
CA LEU A 127 0.30 5.82 2.41
C LEU A 127 0.28 7.21 1.77
N TYR A 128 -0.58 7.44 0.77
CA TYR A 128 -0.72 8.75 0.12
C TYR A 128 -1.38 9.80 1.01
N ALA A 129 -2.26 9.40 1.93
CA ALA A 129 -2.77 10.30 2.96
C ALA A 129 -1.65 10.77 3.90
N MET A 130 -0.77 9.85 4.34
CA MET A 130 0.42 10.19 5.12
C MET A 130 1.38 11.09 4.33
N ARG A 131 1.63 10.76 3.07
CA ARG A 131 2.49 11.52 2.16
C ARG A 131 1.97 12.95 1.97
N ALA A 132 0.67 13.13 1.75
CA ALA A 132 0.06 14.45 1.60
C ALA A 132 0.25 15.32 2.85
N VAL A 133 0.09 14.74 4.04
CA VAL A 133 0.33 15.45 5.31
C VAL A 133 1.79 15.88 5.44
N ASN A 134 2.72 14.98 5.10
CA ASN A 134 4.16 15.22 5.20
C ASN A 134 4.64 16.27 4.19
N GLU A 135 4.35 16.10 2.90
CA GLU A 135 4.81 17.00 1.84
C GLU A 135 4.16 18.39 1.89
N LEU A 136 2.93 18.49 2.39
CA LEU A 136 2.28 19.79 2.63
C LEU A 136 2.78 20.49 3.91
N GLY A 137 3.69 19.89 4.66
CA GLY A 137 4.25 20.44 5.88
C GLY A 137 3.21 20.64 6.97
N ILE A 138 2.17 19.78 7.03
CA ILE A 138 1.14 19.88 8.05
C ILE A 138 1.74 19.43 9.39
N PRO A 139 1.78 20.30 10.42
CA PRO A 139 2.45 19.98 11.67
C PRO A 139 1.75 18.86 12.42
N MET A 140 2.48 17.79 12.72
CA MET A 140 2.00 16.66 13.49
C MET A 140 2.62 16.64 14.89
N LYS A 141 1.79 16.51 15.92
CA LYS A 141 2.25 16.41 17.33
C LYS A 141 2.64 14.99 17.72
N LYS A 142 2.12 14.01 17.02
CA LYS A 142 2.29 12.56 17.23
C LYS A 142 2.60 11.88 15.92
N ASN A 143 3.02 10.62 15.99
CA ASN A 143 3.23 9.80 14.80
C ASN A 143 1.94 9.16 14.31
N VAL A 144 1.87 8.93 13.01
CA VAL A 144 0.93 8.04 12.34
C VAL A 144 1.75 6.87 11.77
N ARG A 145 1.33 5.67 12.06
CA ARG A 145 1.97 4.44 11.61
C ARG A 145 1.03 3.65 10.70
N LEU A 146 1.53 3.24 9.55
CA LEU A 146 0.87 2.25 8.70
C LEU A 146 1.49 0.89 8.98
N ILE A 147 0.66 -0.10 9.31
CA ILE A 147 1.04 -1.48 9.59
C ILE A 147 0.55 -2.33 8.44
N LEU A 148 1.46 -3.05 7.79
CA LEU A 148 1.20 -3.86 6.60
C LEU A 148 1.41 -5.33 6.94
N GLY A 149 0.32 -6.11 6.98
CA GLY A 149 0.35 -7.56 7.16
C GLY A 149 0.50 -8.31 5.83
N THR A 150 0.98 -9.54 5.90
CA THR A 150 1.07 -10.47 4.75
C THR A 150 0.45 -11.82 5.04
#